data_374f01970347580850aa3cd8caa95af8
#
_entry.id   374f01970347580850aa3cd8caa95af8
#
_cell.length_a   1.000
_cell.length_b   1.000
_cell.length_c   1.000
_cell.angle_alpha   90.00
_cell.angle_beta   90.00
_cell.angle_gamma   90.00
#
_symmetry.space_group_name_H-M   'P 1'
#
loop_
_entity.id
_entity.type
_entity.pdbx_description
1 polymer ?
#
loop_
_entity_poly.entity_id
_entity_poly.type
_entity_poly.pdbx_seq_one_letter_code
_entity_poly.pdbx_strand_id
1 'polypeptide(L)'
;MAKTDGQQSGGVDARLAGAVLTVDLAALQANYRLISNRLTGGATASAVVKADAYGIGIGPAAKALWAAGARDFFVAHADEGVTLRGHLTDARIHVLNGAHDGAEDAFLEHGLIPALNCLGDAARWRAFCAQAGKPLPCVLHVDTGMCRLGLDRREYARVVADPSLLD
;
A
#
# COMPACT_ATOMS: atom_id res chain seq x y z
N MET A 1 -29.45 17.19 -14.10
CA MET A 1 -28.94 16.55 -12.88
C MET A 1 -29.03 15.05 -13.06
N ALA A 2 -27.98 14.39 -13.50
CA ALA A 2 -27.93 12.95 -13.69
C ALA A 2 -27.46 12.33 -12.36
N LYS A 3 -28.31 11.55 -11.70
CA LYS A 3 -27.93 10.68 -10.59
C LYS A 3 -27.15 9.50 -11.16
N THR A 4 -25.87 9.41 -10.91
CA THR A 4 -25.10 8.19 -11.12
C THR A 4 -25.26 7.32 -9.91
N ASP A 5 -26.20 6.36 -10.00
CA ASP A 5 -26.39 5.31 -8.99
C ASP A 5 -25.25 4.29 -9.11
N GLY A 6 -24.27 4.43 -8.22
CA GLY A 6 -23.28 3.41 -7.92
C GLY A 6 -23.51 2.88 -6.52
N GLN A 7 -24.71 2.34 -6.24
CA GLN A 7 -25.10 1.86 -4.93
C GLN A 7 -24.77 0.36 -4.82
N GLN A 8 -23.66 0.01 -4.19
CA GLN A 8 -23.51 -1.30 -3.55
C GLN A 8 -24.04 -1.18 -2.11
N SER A 9 -25.34 -1.28 -1.95
CA SER A 9 -25.97 -1.44 -0.65
C SER A 9 -26.01 -2.93 -0.29
N GLY A 10 -25.27 -3.35 0.72
CA GLY A 10 -25.56 -4.60 1.40
C GLY A 10 -26.97 -4.51 2.03
N GLY A 11 -27.95 -5.04 1.36
CA GLY A 11 -29.20 -5.63 1.82
C GLY A 11 -30.17 -4.89 2.76
N VAL A 12 -29.85 -3.72 3.31
CA VAL A 12 -30.75 -2.99 4.20
C VAL A 12 -31.39 -1.80 3.47
N ASP A 13 -32.72 -1.74 3.50
CA ASP A 13 -33.46 -0.58 2.99
C ASP A 13 -33.07 0.68 3.80
N ALA A 14 -32.50 1.68 3.11
CA ALA A 14 -32.05 2.92 3.76
C ALA A 14 -33.17 3.64 4.54
N ARG A 15 -34.46 3.40 4.19
CA ARG A 15 -35.60 3.94 4.93
C ARG A 15 -35.81 3.29 6.30
N LEU A 16 -35.22 2.10 6.51
CA LEU A 16 -35.28 1.33 7.76
C LEU A 16 -34.00 1.45 8.58
N ALA A 17 -32.98 2.11 8.03
CA ALA A 17 -31.70 2.28 8.71
C ALA A 17 -31.76 3.46 9.69
N GLY A 18 -31.24 3.26 10.92
CA GLY A 18 -31.11 4.33 11.92
C GLY A 18 -30.09 5.41 11.55
N ALA A 19 -29.15 5.07 10.64
CA ALA A 19 -28.17 5.99 10.07
C ALA A 19 -27.70 5.46 8.71
N VAL A 20 -27.28 6.36 7.82
CA VAL A 20 -26.70 6.03 6.51
C VAL A 20 -25.36 6.75 6.37
N LEU A 21 -24.29 5.99 6.09
CA LEU A 21 -23.01 6.54 5.72
C LEU A 21 -22.94 6.69 4.20
N THR A 22 -22.66 7.90 3.72
CA THR A 22 -22.41 8.17 2.31
C THR A 22 -20.93 8.48 2.10
N VAL A 23 -20.26 7.72 1.22
CA VAL A 23 -18.86 7.98 0.81
C VAL A 23 -18.85 8.64 -0.55
N ASP A 24 -18.33 9.88 -0.62
CA ASP A 24 -18.17 10.62 -1.88
C ASP A 24 -16.81 10.28 -2.52
N LEU A 25 -16.82 9.34 -3.46
CA LEU A 25 -15.61 8.94 -4.20
C LEU A 25 -15.11 10.03 -5.15
N ALA A 26 -15.97 10.95 -5.61
CA ALA A 26 -15.55 12.07 -6.43
C ALA A 26 -14.75 13.10 -5.62
N ALA A 27 -15.14 13.34 -4.37
CA ALA A 27 -14.38 14.14 -3.43
C ALA A 27 -13.02 13.50 -3.12
N LEU A 28 -12.96 12.17 -2.94
CA LEU A 28 -11.70 11.44 -2.76
C LEU A 28 -10.75 11.63 -3.95
N GLN A 29 -11.26 11.51 -5.19
CA GLN A 29 -10.49 11.75 -6.40
C GLN A 29 -10.01 13.21 -6.51
N ALA A 30 -10.87 14.16 -6.19
CA ALA A 30 -10.52 15.58 -6.22
C ALA A 30 -9.40 15.91 -5.23
N ASN A 31 -9.45 15.35 -4.02
CA ASN A 31 -8.42 15.51 -3.00
C ASN A 31 -7.08 14.91 -3.46
N TYR A 32 -7.09 13.72 -4.05
CA TYR A 32 -5.89 13.11 -4.61
C TYR A 32 -5.26 14.00 -5.69
N ARG A 33 -6.06 14.47 -6.65
CA ARG A 33 -5.59 15.36 -7.72
C ARG A 33 -5.06 16.68 -7.18
N LEU A 34 -5.70 17.26 -6.15
CA LEU A 34 -5.24 18.48 -5.51
C LEU A 34 -3.82 18.34 -4.94
N ILE A 35 -3.54 17.20 -4.28
CA ILE A 35 -2.20 16.91 -3.75
C ILE A 35 -1.22 16.68 -4.92
N SER A 36 -1.57 15.81 -5.87
CA SER A 36 -0.72 15.47 -7.02
C SER A 36 -0.31 16.69 -7.82
N ASN A 37 -1.23 17.64 -8.03
CA ASN A 37 -0.98 18.87 -8.81
C ASN A 37 -0.04 19.86 -8.09
N ARG A 38 0.23 19.67 -6.79
CA ARG A 38 1.19 20.49 -6.02
C ARG A 38 2.60 19.93 -6.02
N LEU A 39 2.77 18.69 -6.49
CA LEU A 39 4.07 18.04 -6.54
C LEU A 39 4.88 18.57 -7.72
N THR A 40 6.18 18.70 -7.52
CA THR A 40 7.15 19.19 -8.51
C THR A 40 8.35 18.24 -8.59
N GLY A 41 9.24 18.44 -9.54
CA GLY A 41 10.48 17.67 -9.64
C GLY A 41 10.30 16.19 -9.95
N GLY A 42 9.19 15.80 -10.58
CA GLY A 42 8.92 14.38 -10.91
C GLY A 42 8.37 13.55 -9.73
N ALA A 43 8.08 14.18 -8.57
CA ALA A 43 7.46 13.50 -7.44
C ALA A 43 6.02 13.05 -7.78
N THR A 44 5.61 11.92 -7.25
CA THR A 44 4.27 11.36 -7.43
C THR A 44 3.58 11.16 -6.08
N ALA A 45 2.25 11.29 -6.05
CA ALA A 45 1.45 10.96 -4.89
C ALA A 45 1.13 9.47 -4.88
N SER A 46 1.29 8.83 -3.72
CA SER A 46 0.85 7.45 -3.48
C SER A 46 -0.44 7.44 -2.66
N ALA A 47 -1.16 6.32 -2.70
CA ALA A 47 -2.41 6.16 -1.97
C ALA A 47 -2.25 5.15 -0.83
N VAL A 48 -2.67 5.49 0.38
CA VAL A 48 -2.71 4.56 1.52
C VAL A 48 -4.13 4.08 1.70
N VAL A 49 -4.36 2.76 1.52
CA VAL A 49 -5.68 2.13 1.53
C VAL A 49 -5.77 0.96 2.52
N LYS A 50 -4.90 0.93 3.52
CA LYS A 50 -4.90 -0.06 4.61
C LYS A 50 -6.18 0.01 5.44
N ALA A 51 -6.46 -1.02 6.24
CA ALA A 51 -7.64 -1.13 7.10
C ALA A 51 -8.94 -0.88 6.31
N ASP A 52 -9.09 -1.62 5.18
CA ASP A 52 -10.22 -1.48 4.25
C ASP A 52 -10.44 -0.03 3.79
N ALA A 53 -9.34 0.63 3.39
CA ALA A 53 -9.31 2.07 3.07
C ALA A 53 -9.84 2.92 4.23
N TYR A 54 -9.38 2.65 5.45
CA TYR A 54 -9.86 3.27 6.68
C TYR A 54 -11.36 3.09 6.91
N GLY A 55 -11.91 1.94 6.50
CA GLY A 55 -13.30 1.56 6.70
C GLY A 55 -14.28 2.07 5.65
N ILE A 56 -13.80 2.69 4.56
CA ILE A 56 -14.67 3.16 3.47
C ILE A 56 -14.79 2.18 2.29
N GLY A 57 -14.12 1.01 2.40
CA GLY A 57 -14.12 -0.03 1.39
C GLY A 57 -12.92 0.07 0.43
N ILE A 58 -12.00 -0.89 0.50
CA ILE A 58 -10.75 -0.88 -0.27
C ILE A 58 -10.99 -0.91 -1.78
N GLY A 59 -11.96 -1.73 -2.25
CA GLY A 59 -12.23 -1.87 -3.68
C GLY A 59 -12.71 -0.58 -4.34
N PRO A 60 -13.82 0.04 -3.86
CA PRO A 60 -14.31 1.31 -4.41
C PRO A 60 -13.29 2.45 -4.28
N ALA A 61 -12.65 2.60 -3.12
CA ALA A 61 -11.66 3.64 -2.88
C ALA A 61 -10.45 3.51 -3.79
N ALA A 62 -9.87 2.30 -3.91
CA ALA A 62 -8.70 2.07 -4.74
C ALA A 62 -8.98 2.28 -6.23
N LYS A 63 -10.13 1.83 -6.74
CA LYS A 63 -10.55 2.08 -8.13
C LYS A 63 -10.72 3.57 -8.41
N ALA A 64 -11.31 4.31 -7.46
CA ALA A 64 -11.44 5.76 -7.59
C ALA A 64 -10.07 6.47 -7.63
N LEU A 65 -9.15 6.10 -6.73
CA LEU A 65 -7.79 6.65 -6.68
C LEU A 65 -6.97 6.28 -7.92
N TRP A 66 -7.10 5.04 -8.42
CA TRP A 66 -6.49 4.61 -9.68
C TRP A 66 -6.97 5.46 -10.87
N ALA A 67 -8.27 5.67 -10.97
CA ALA A 67 -8.85 6.54 -12.00
C ALA A 67 -8.43 8.02 -11.86
N ALA A 68 -8.06 8.44 -10.65
CA ALA A 68 -7.50 9.77 -10.40
C ALA A 68 -5.99 9.89 -10.72
N GLY A 69 -5.31 8.76 -11.01
CA GLY A 69 -3.91 8.73 -11.42
C GLY A 69 -2.95 8.06 -10.42
N ALA A 70 -3.44 7.54 -9.29
CA ALA A 70 -2.60 6.79 -8.36
C ALA A 70 -2.08 5.51 -9.02
N ARG A 71 -0.82 5.17 -8.77
CA ARG A 71 -0.17 3.95 -9.29
C ARG A 71 0.50 3.16 -8.18
N ASP A 72 0.92 3.83 -7.10
CA ASP A 72 1.49 3.25 -5.91
C ASP A 72 0.46 3.24 -4.79
N PHE A 73 0.24 2.07 -4.21
CA PHE A 73 -0.70 1.87 -3.13
C PHE A 73 0.01 1.26 -1.93
N PHE A 74 -0.35 1.71 -0.73
CA PHE A 74 0.20 1.19 0.51
C PHE A 74 -0.91 0.55 1.34
N VAL A 75 -0.64 -0.67 1.80
CA VAL A 75 -1.46 -1.44 2.74
C VAL A 75 -0.64 -1.79 3.98
N ALA A 76 -1.28 -2.21 5.07
CA ALA A 76 -0.56 -2.61 6.27
C ALA A 76 -0.02 -4.03 6.16
N HIS A 77 -0.85 -4.98 5.74
CA HIS A 77 -0.58 -6.41 5.75
C HIS A 77 -0.71 -7.04 4.35
N ALA A 78 -0.15 -8.24 4.18
CA ALA A 78 -0.13 -8.95 2.90
C ALA A 78 -1.53 -9.35 2.41
N ASP A 79 -2.43 -9.74 3.32
CA ASP A 79 -3.82 -10.10 3.01
C ASP A 79 -4.62 -8.94 2.43
N GLU A 80 -4.39 -7.72 2.93
CA GLU A 80 -4.94 -6.50 2.33
C GLU A 80 -4.36 -6.27 0.91
N GLY A 81 -3.07 -6.56 0.73
CA GLY A 81 -2.39 -6.49 -0.56
C GLY A 81 -2.96 -7.47 -1.58
N VAL A 82 -3.20 -8.71 -1.18
CA VAL A 82 -3.86 -9.74 -2.00
C VAL A 82 -5.27 -9.30 -2.39
N THR A 83 -6.04 -8.80 -1.42
CA THR A 83 -7.39 -8.26 -1.67
C THR A 83 -7.34 -7.11 -2.68
N LEU A 84 -6.41 -6.17 -2.50
CA LEU A 84 -6.24 -5.02 -3.39
C LEU A 84 -5.83 -5.45 -4.80
N ARG A 85 -4.95 -6.46 -4.93
CA ARG A 85 -4.54 -7.03 -6.22
C ARG A 85 -5.73 -7.57 -7.00
N GLY A 86 -6.73 -8.16 -6.34
CA GLY A 86 -7.98 -8.56 -6.97
C GLY A 86 -8.80 -7.41 -7.56
N HIS A 87 -8.57 -6.18 -7.12
CA HIS A 87 -9.25 -4.98 -7.63
C HIS A 87 -8.41 -4.20 -8.66
N LEU A 88 -7.07 -4.24 -8.54
CA LEU A 88 -6.11 -3.48 -9.36
C LEU A 88 -4.94 -4.38 -9.77
N THR A 89 -5.00 -4.90 -11.00
CA THR A 89 -4.00 -5.86 -11.53
C THR A 89 -2.63 -5.24 -11.74
N ASP A 90 -2.55 -3.95 -12.09
CA ASP A 90 -1.32 -3.27 -12.51
C ASP A 90 -0.76 -2.29 -11.47
N ALA A 91 -1.38 -2.21 -10.28
CA ALA A 91 -0.91 -1.34 -9.22
C ALA A 91 0.41 -1.84 -8.61
N ARG A 92 1.30 -0.93 -8.24
CA ARG A 92 2.40 -1.23 -7.32
C ARG A 92 1.84 -1.22 -5.91
N ILE A 93 1.88 -2.37 -5.24
CA ILE A 93 1.28 -2.55 -3.91
C ILE A 93 2.40 -2.78 -2.90
N HIS A 94 2.56 -1.83 -2.00
CA HIS A 94 3.56 -1.82 -0.96
C HIS A 94 2.94 -2.26 0.37
N VAL A 95 3.57 -3.21 1.07
CA VAL A 95 3.12 -3.73 2.36
C VAL A 95 3.98 -3.15 3.47
N LEU A 96 3.40 -2.27 4.30
CA LEU A 96 4.12 -1.49 5.31
C LEU A 96 4.75 -2.34 6.41
N ASN A 97 4.09 -3.42 6.82
CA ASN A 97 4.60 -4.31 7.86
C ASN A 97 5.61 -5.35 7.31
N GLY A 98 5.97 -5.26 6.02
CA GLY A 98 6.92 -6.17 5.39
C GLY A 98 6.36 -7.56 5.14
N ALA A 99 7.24 -8.48 4.78
CA ALA A 99 6.94 -9.90 4.68
C ALA A 99 7.23 -10.58 6.02
N HIS A 100 6.22 -11.20 6.61
CA HIS A 100 6.41 -12.07 7.76
C HIS A 100 7.08 -13.38 7.31
N ASP A 101 7.77 -14.03 8.23
CA ASP A 101 8.41 -15.32 7.99
C ASP A 101 7.39 -16.36 7.47
N GLY A 102 7.69 -16.94 6.31
CA GLY A 102 6.81 -17.89 5.62
C GLY A 102 5.71 -17.26 4.75
N ALA A 103 5.65 -15.93 4.63
CA ALA A 103 4.69 -15.24 3.75
C ALA A 103 5.30 -14.81 2.40
N GLU A 104 6.59 -15.03 2.18
CA GLU A 104 7.34 -14.51 1.04
C GLU A 104 6.78 -14.99 -0.31
N ASP A 105 6.29 -16.26 -0.36
CA ASP A 105 5.68 -16.83 -1.57
C ASP A 105 4.44 -16.04 -2.02
N ALA A 106 3.62 -15.55 -1.08
CA ALA A 106 2.46 -14.73 -1.40
C ALA A 106 2.87 -13.38 -2.02
N PHE A 107 4.02 -12.80 -1.60
CA PHE A 107 4.55 -11.59 -2.23
C PHE A 107 4.96 -11.84 -3.67
N LEU A 108 5.60 -12.98 -3.95
CA LEU A 108 5.97 -13.37 -5.30
C LEU A 108 4.73 -13.63 -6.17
N GLU A 109 3.77 -14.40 -5.67
CA GLU A 109 2.55 -14.79 -6.39
C GLU A 109 1.69 -13.58 -6.77
N HIS A 110 1.52 -12.66 -5.83
CA HIS A 110 0.65 -11.50 -6.01
C HIS A 110 1.39 -10.21 -6.41
N GLY A 111 2.71 -10.28 -6.62
CA GLY A 111 3.53 -9.13 -7.00
C GLY A 111 3.47 -7.99 -5.98
N LEU A 112 3.54 -8.34 -4.68
CA LEU A 112 3.56 -7.38 -3.58
C LEU A 112 4.99 -6.92 -3.29
N ILE A 113 5.15 -5.72 -2.78
CA ILE A 113 6.44 -5.09 -2.50
C ILE A 113 6.55 -4.89 -0.99
N PRO A 114 7.43 -5.62 -0.28
CA PRO A 114 7.59 -5.44 1.16
C PRO A 114 8.35 -4.15 1.50
N ALA A 115 7.93 -3.48 2.56
CA ALA A 115 8.78 -2.53 3.25
C ALA A 115 9.69 -3.29 4.22
N LEU A 116 11.01 -3.14 4.07
CA LEU A 116 12.00 -3.74 4.95
C LEU A 116 12.23 -2.80 6.13
N ASN A 117 11.82 -3.24 7.31
CA ASN A 117 11.75 -2.41 8.51
C ASN A 117 12.96 -2.57 9.43
N CYS A 118 13.81 -3.55 9.20
CA CYS A 118 15.05 -3.79 9.91
C CYS A 118 16.06 -4.57 9.02
N LEU A 119 17.31 -4.66 9.43
CA LEU A 119 18.31 -5.44 8.72
C LEU A 119 17.99 -6.94 8.68
N GLY A 120 17.24 -7.44 9.66
CA GLY A 120 16.73 -8.81 9.65
C GLY A 120 15.78 -9.08 8.50
N ASP A 121 14.87 -8.12 8.21
CA ASP A 121 13.96 -8.20 7.06
C ASP A 121 14.75 -8.20 5.75
N ALA A 122 15.76 -7.34 5.62
CA ALA A 122 16.61 -7.27 4.44
C ALA A 122 17.34 -8.61 4.20
N ALA A 123 17.89 -9.20 5.25
CA ALA A 123 18.57 -10.49 5.15
C ALA A 123 17.63 -11.64 4.73
N ARG A 124 16.41 -11.69 5.29
CA ARG A 124 15.40 -12.68 4.91
C ARG A 124 14.95 -12.50 3.45
N TRP A 125 14.62 -11.27 3.07
CA TRP A 125 14.19 -10.97 1.71
C TRP A 125 15.25 -11.32 0.67
N ARG A 126 16.51 -10.99 0.94
CA ARG A 126 17.65 -11.39 0.12
C ARG A 126 17.77 -12.91 -0.03
N ALA A 127 17.66 -13.65 1.08
CA ALA A 127 17.71 -15.10 1.06
C ALA A 127 16.56 -15.68 0.20
N PHE A 128 15.36 -15.14 0.31
CA PHE A 128 14.22 -15.52 -0.51
C PHE A 128 14.45 -15.21 -2.00
N CYS A 129 14.97 -14.03 -2.35
CA CYS A 129 15.34 -13.68 -3.73
C CYS A 129 16.35 -14.67 -4.32
N ALA A 130 17.35 -15.08 -3.53
CA ALA A 130 18.33 -16.08 -3.95
C ALA A 130 17.69 -17.44 -4.23
N GLN A 131 16.75 -17.90 -3.39
CA GLN A 131 15.98 -19.11 -3.62
C GLN A 131 15.07 -19.02 -4.85
N ALA A 132 14.44 -17.87 -5.06
CA ALA A 132 13.60 -17.60 -6.23
C ALA A 132 14.41 -17.44 -7.53
N GLY A 133 15.75 -17.36 -7.45
CA GLY A 133 16.64 -17.22 -8.60
C GLY A 133 16.54 -15.88 -9.34
N LYS A 134 15.95 -14.85 -8.72
CA LYS A 134 15.79 -13.52 -9.32
C LYS A 134 15.66 -12.43 -8.26
N PRO A 135 16.10 -11.19 -8.55
CA PRO A 135 15.84 -10.06 -7.69
C PRO A 135 14.33 -9.73 -7.68
N LEU A 136 13.80 -9.43 -6.50
CA LEU A 136 12.41 -9.00 -6.31
C LEU A 136 12.40 -7.60 -5.71
N PRO A 137 11.41 -6.76 -6.09
CA PRO A 137 11.35 -5.39 -5.59
C PRO A 137 11.06 -5.36 -4.08
N CYS A 138 11.67 -4.40 -3.41
CA CYS A 138 11.39 -4.05 -2.03
C CYS A 138 11.59 -2.54 -1.83
N VAL A 139 11.17 -2.02 -0.69
CA VAL A 139 11.49 -0.65 -0.25
C VAL A 139 12.15 -0.70 1.12
N LEU A 140 13.21 0.06 1.31
CA LEU A 140 13.84 0.20 2.62
C LEU A 140 13.13 1.30 3.40
N HIS A 141 12.67 0.98 4.59
CA HIS A 141 12.03 1.93 5.48
C HIS A 141 13.02 2.43 6.51
N VAL A 142 13.19 3.74 6.63
CA VAL A 142 14.04 4.38 7.63
C VAL A 142 13.16 5.14 8.61
N ASP A 143 13.31 4.89 9.91
CA ASP A 143 12.62 5.65 10.93
C ASP A 143 13.25 7.04 11.07
N THR A 144 12.47 8.06 10.71
CA THR A 144 12.88 9.47 10.83
C THR A 144 12.28 10.17 12.03
N GLY A 145 11.76 9.41 13.02
CA GLY A 145 11.29 9.94 14.28
C GLY A 145 9.88 9.53 14.70
N MET A 146 9.19 8.67 13.90
CA MET A 146 7.90 8.12 14.31
C MET A 146 8.06 7.01 15.36
N CYS A 147 9.22 6.35 15.41
CA CYS A 147 9.60 5.34 16.41
C CYS A 147 8.63 4.14 16.45
N ARG A 148 8.21 3.67 15.28
CA ARG A 148 7.28 2.53 15.17
C ARG A 148 7.83 1.39 14.30
N LEU A 149 8.21 1.67 13.09
CA LEU A 149 8.76 0.76 12.09
C LEU A 149 9.89 1.47 11.33
N GLY A 150 10.75 0.69 10.66
CA GLY A 150 11.87 1.18 9.89
C GLY A 150 13.20 1.04 10.63
N LEU A 151 14.27 1.05 9.86
CA LEU A 151 15.62 1.00 10.39
C LEU A 151 15.82 2.13 11.40
N ASP A 152 16.28 1.79 12.59
CA ASP A 152 16.69 2.78 13.58
C ASP A 152 17.99 3.48 13.15
N ARG A 153 18.41 4.49 13.92
CA ARG A 153 19.63 5.25 13.65
C ARG A 153 20.87 4.36 13.59
N ARG A 154 20.93 3.28 14.37
CA ARG A 154 22.10 2.40 14.42
C ARG A 154 22.14 1.49 13.20
N GLU A 155 21.00 0.89 12.82
CA GLU A 155 20.90 0.07 11.62
C GLU A 155 21.15 0.90 10.36
N TYR A 156 20.57 2.11 10.27
CA TYR A 156 20.83 3.02 9.17
C TYR A 156 22.31 3.40 9.05
N ALA A 157 22.99 3.70 10.15
CA ALA A 157 24.43 3.97 10.14
C ALA A 157 25.25 2.78 9.65
N ARG A 158 24.84 1.54 9.95
CA ARG A 158 25.49 0.32 9.43
C ARG A 158 25.32 0.21 7.91
N VAL A 159 24.12 0.45 7.39
CA VAL A 159 23.85 0.45 5.94
C VAL A 159 24.69 1.51 5.21
N VAL A 160 24.82 2.71 5.79
CA VAL A 160 25.67 3.77 5.22
C VAL A 160 27.14 3.38 5.21
N ALA A 161 27.61 2.70 6.28
CA ALA A 161 29.01 2.25 6.38
C ALA A 161 29.30 1.02 5.47
N ASP A 162 28.31 0.18 5.27
CA ASP A 162 28.41 -1.04 4.47
C ASP A 162 27.12 -1.25 3.65
N PRO A 163 27.00 -0.65 2.46
CA PRO A 163 25.83 -0.81 1.59
C PRO A 163 25.60 -2.27 1.15
N SER A 164 26.63 -3.14 1.18
CA SER A 164 26.47 -4.55 0.81
C SER A 164 25.50 -5.33 1.72
N LEU A 165 25.12 -4.75 2.85
CA LEU A 165 24.06 -5.31 3.71
C LEU A 165 22.70 -5.36 3.02
N LEU A 166 22.54 -4.63 1.90
CA LEU A 166 21.29 -4.59 1.12
C LEU A 166 21.39 -5.36 -0.22
N ASP A 167 22.60 -5.84 -0.60
CA ASP A 167 22.86 -6.55 -1.86
C ASP A 167 22.39 -8.01 -1.82
#